data_59032983755787c48cafdd4144693506
#
_entry.id   59032983755787c48cafdd4144693506
#
_cell.length_a   1.000
_cell.length_b   1.000
_cell.length_c   1.000
_cell.angle_alpha   90.00
_cell.angle_beta   90.00
_cell.angle_gamma   90.00
#
_symmetry.space_group_name_H-M   'P 1'
#
loop_
_entity.id
_entity.type
_entity.pdbx_description
1 polymer ?
#
loop_
_entity_poly.entity_id
_entity_poly.type
_entity_poly.pdbx_seq_one_letter_code
_entity_poly.pdbx_strand_id
1 'polypeptide(L)'
;MLAKIYSAAVYGVDAYEVEIEVNASGGHPVIVVVGLPDAAVKESRDRVTTAVSNSGYFWPRGRTTINLAPADIKKEGPSFDLPIALGMIAVSEEIDTSTFEKFSFVGELALDGAVRAVKGVLPVALEARRRGKHALFVPEANAQEAAMVDKIDIYGVQNLRQTFQFLRGEIPLLPARGDLSAFFATHQSYDVDFSDVKGQGHVKRAIEVAVAGGHNILMIGPPGSGKSMLSKRIATIIPPMSLEEAIETTKIHSIAGALDGEKSFVATRPFRSPHHTISDIGLLGGGAFPNPGEVSLAHNGVLFLDELPEFKRSALEVMRQPLEDGKVTISRAAGSLTFPSEFMLVAAMNPCPCGYFGDLKRECRCGPVQVQRYRQRISGPLLDRIDLHIEVPAVEYRDVASERAEEPSSAIRERAVRARELQQKRFAREAKTNCNARMTTRLLKQHCKLDQDSQDLVRVAMTELNLSARAYDRILKVSRTIADLDGAENIAPEHVSEAIQYRTFDRTLWV
;
A
#
# COMPACT_ATOMS: atom_id res chain seq x y z
N MET A 1 39.38 -23.16 -0.51
CA MET A 1 38.91 -22.29 0.58
C MET A 1 37.43 -22.05 0.42
N LEU A 2 36.68 -21.98 1.55
CA LEU A 2 35.24 -21.68 1.56
C LEU A 2 35.03 -20.28 2.14
N ALA A 3 34.35 -19.41 1.41
CA ALA A 3 33.91 -18.13 1.91
C ALA A 3 32.38 -18.14 2.13
N LYS A 4 31.93 -17.52 3.22
CA LYS A 4 30.52 -17.36 3.55
C LYS A 4 30.17 -15.88 3.60
N ILE A 5 29.17 -15.48 2.80
CA ILE A 5 28.66 -14.11 2.73
C ILE A 5 27.15 -14.17 2.96
N TYR A 6 26.62 -13.18 3.63
CA TYR A 6 25.19 -13.11 3.93
C TYR A 6 24.50 -12.03 3.11
N SER A 7 23.33 -12.37 2.61
CA SER A 7 22.44 -11.51 1.85
C SER A 7 21.01 -11.75 2.32
N ALA A 8 20.05 -11.12 1.66
CA ALA A 8 18.64 -11.44 1.83
C ALA A 8 17.89 -11.36 0.51
N ALA A 9 16.86 -12.19 0.39
CA ALA A 9 15.92 -12.18 -0.73
C ALA A 9 14.55 -11.75 -0.25
N VAL A 10 13.85 -11.00 -1.10
CA VAL A 10 12.47 -10.59 -0.87
C VAL A 10 11.52 -11.72 -1.25
N TYR A 11 10.53 -11.97 -0.39
CA TYR A 11 9.44 -12.90 -0.66
C TYR A 11 8.10 -12.33 -0.14
N GLY A 12 7.22 -11.98 -1.05
CA GLY A 12 6.01 -11.24 -0.70
C GLY A 12 6.34 -9.83 -0.19
N VAL A 13 5.92 -9.50 1.02
CA VAL A 13 6.21 -8.22 1.69
C VAL A 13 7.37 -8.29 2.69
N ASP A 14 7.94 -9.46 2.87
CA ASP A 14 9.03 -9.69 3.81
C ASP A 14 10.30 -10.13 3.07
N ALA A 15 11.40 -10.23 3.80
CA ALA A 15 12.65 -10.79 3.31
C ALA A 15 13.09 -11.96 4.19
N TYR A 16 13.95 -12.80 3.65
CA TYR A 16 14.59 -13.88 4.39
C TYR A 16 16.08 -13.90 4.07
N GLU A 17 16.88 -14.29 5.07
CA GLU A 17 18.33 -14.38 4.93
C GLU A 17 18.73 -15.44 3.91
N VAL A 18 19.72 -15.12 3.10
CA VAL A 18 20.38 -16.03 2.13
C VAL A 18 21.86 -16.10 2.46
N GLU A 19 22.32 -17.30 2.82
CA GLU A 19 23.74 -17.59 2.97
C GLU A 19 24.33 -17.96 1.60
N ILE A 20 25.37 -17.24 1.22
CA ILE A 20 26.08 -17.43 -0.04
C ILE A 20 27.44 -18.06 0.27
N GLU A 21 27.58 -19.32 -0.08
CA GLU A 21 28.81 -20.07 0.08
C GLU A 21 29.56 -20.13 -1.25
N VAL A 22 30.79 -19.62 -1.27
CA VAL A 22 31.67 -19.68 -2.45
C VAL A 22 32.84 -20.59 -2.13
N ASN A 23 33.00 -21.67 -2.91
CA ASN A 23 34.08 -22.60 -2.78
C ASN A 23 34.83 -22.76 -4.10
N ALA A 24 36.16 -22.57 -4.07
CA ALA A 24 37.02 -22.83 -5.23
C ALA A 24 37.82 -24.12 -5.05
N SER A 25 37.89 -24.90 -6.07
CA SER A 25 38.68 -26.14 -6.17
C SER A 25 39.51 -26.16 -7.48
N GLY A 26 40.54 -26.98 -7.51
CA GLY A 26 41.34 -27.17 -8.71
C GLY A 26 40.50 -27.73 -9.89
N GLY A 27 40.96 -27.51 -11.13
CA GLY A 27 40.34 -28.05 -12.34
C GLY A 27 40.12 -26.98 -13.41
N HIS A 28 39.27 -27.29 -14.39
CA HIS A 28 38.93 -26.33 -15.45
C HIS A 28 38.14 -25.15 -14.87
N PRO A 29 38.37 -23.92 -15.36
CA PRO A 29 37.65 -22.72 -14.90
C PRO A 29 36.18 -22.82 -15.31
N VAL A 30 35.33 -23.16 -14.34
CA VAL A 30 33.87 -23.26 -14.49
C VAL A 30 33.22 -22.71 -13.23
N ILE A 31 32.21 -21.85 -13.39
CA ILE A 31 31.40 -21.34 -12.30
C ILE A 31 30.02 -22.03 -12.31
N VAL A 32 29.67 -22.66 -11.22
CA VAL A 32 28.40 -23.37 -11.03
C VAL A 32 27.62 -22.73 -9.89
N VAL A 33 26.40 -22.29 -10.18
CA VAL A 33 25.48 -21.71 -9.17
C VAL A 33 24.41 -22.74 -8.83
N VAL A 34 24.25 -23.05 -7.55
CA VAL A 34 23.26 -23.99 -7.01
C VAL A 34 22.38 -23.32 -5.97
N GLY A 35 21.28 -23.93 -5.54
CA GLY A 35 20.34 -23.37 -4.55
C GLY A 35 19.14 -22.68 -5.16
N LEU A 36 18.58 -23.25 -6.26
CA LEU A 36 17.40 -22.73 -6.98
C LEU A 36 17.54 -21.29 -7.49
N PRO A 37 18.65 -20.94 -8.19
CA PRO A 37 18.77 -19.63 -8.82
C PRO A 37 17.79 -19.50 -10.00
N ASP A 38 17.20 -18.30 -10.18
CA ASP A 38 16.46 -17.98 -11.39
C ASP A 38 17.38 -17.71 -12.61
N ALA A 39 16.81 -17.30 -13.74
CA ALA A 39 17.58 -16.96 -14.94
C ALA A 39 18.50 -15.75 -14.67
N ALA A 40 18.02 -14.72 -13.97
CA ALA A 40 18.78 -13.50 -13.69
C ALA A 40 20.00 -13.79 -12.80
N VAL A 41 19.84 -14.65 -11.77
CA VAL A 41 20.94 -15.09 -10.91
C VAL A 41 21.93 -15.98 -11.68
N LYS A 42 21.47 -16.76 -12.66
CA LYS A 42 22.39 -17.54 -13.53
C LYS A 42 23.18 -16.66 -14.48
N GLU A 43 22.56 -15.61 -15.03
CA GLU A 43 23.21 -14.60 -15.86
C GLU A 43 24.19 -13.72 -15.08
N SER A 44 24.01 -13.58 -13.77
CA SER A 44 24.92 -12.79 -12.92
C SER A 44 26.35 -13.31 -12.95
N ARG A 45 26.56 -14.59 -13.27
CA ARG A 45 27.91 -15.16 -13.43
C ARG A 45 28.81 -14.33 -14.33
N ASP A 46 28.33 -13.98 -15.52
CA ASP A 46 29.12 -13.26 -16.51
C ASP A 46 29.27 -11.77 -16.15
N ARG A 47 28.26 -11.18 -15.53
CA ARG A 47 28.35 -9.82 -14.96
C ARG A 47 29.37 -9.74 -13.84
N VAL A 48 29.25 -10.63 -12.85
CA VAL A 48 30.12 -10.65 -11.67
C VAL A 48 31.58 -10.89 -12.04
N THR A 49 31.88 -11.85 -12.89
CA THR A 49 33.26 -12.11 -13.31
C THR A 49 33.88 -10.91 -14.02
N THR A 50 33.12 -10.24 -14.90
CA THR A 50 33.53 -9.02 -15.57
C THR A 50 33.75 -7.88 -14.61
N ALA A 51 32.80 -7.64 -13.67
CA ALA A 51 32.89 -6.61 -12.66
C ALA A 51 34.09 -6.79 -11.72
N VAL A 52 34.35 -8.01 -11.28
CA VAL A 52 35.51 -8.36 -10.44
C VAL A 52 36.80 -8.00 -11.18
N SER A 53 36.94 -8.42 -12.44
CA SER A 53 38.15 -8.16 -13.26
C SER A 53 38.33 -6.66 -13.52
N ASN A 54 37.26 -5.92 -13.85
CA ASN A 54 37.32 -4.49 -14.11
C ASN A 54 37.54 -3.66 -12.83
N SER A 55 37.22 -4.22 -11.67
CA SER A 55 37.54 -3.63 -10.36
C SER A 55 39.00 -3.86 -9.93
N GLY A 56 39.79 -4.60 -10.70
CA GLY A 56 41.20 -4.85 -10.45
C GLY A 56 41.48 -6.05 -9.53
N TYR A 57 40.49 -6.91 -9.36
CA TYR A 57 40.61 -8.15 -8.57
C TYR A 57 40.62 -9.38 -9.47
N PHE A 58 41.07 -10.51 -8.92
CA PHE A 58 41.04 -11.80 -9.60
C PHE A 58 39.89 -12.64 -9.08
N TRP A 59 39.20 -13.34 -9.95
CA TRP A 59 38.26 -14.38 -9.59
C TRP A 59 38.98 -15.75 -9.55
N PRO A 60 38.47 -16.74 -8.76
CA PRO A 60 39.15 -17.99 -8.52
C PRO A 60 39.47 -18.76 -9.83
N ARG A 61 40.70 -19.24 -9.96
CA ARG A 61 41.11 -20.13 -11.05
C ARG A 61 40.65 -21.56 -10.73
N GLY A 62 39.96 -22.21 -11.67
CA GLY A 62 39.45 -23.57 -11.53
C GLY A 62 37.94 -23.61 -11.30
N ARG A 63 37.44 -24.72 -10.72
CA ARG A 63 35.99 -24.90 -10.51
C ARG A 63 35.54 -24.11 -9.30
N THR A 64 34.69 -23.13 -9.50
CA THR A 64 34.03 -22.34 -8.47
C THR A 64 32.57 -22.76 -8.32
N THR A 65 32.20 -23.21 -7.13
CA THR A 65 30.79 -23.51 -6.79
C THR A 65 30.24 -22.45 -5.88
N ILE A 66 29.10 -21.85 -6.26
CA ILE A 66 28.38 -20.84 -5.50
C ILE A 66 27.06 -21.48 -5.08
N ASN A 67 26.86 -21.64 -3.77
CA ASN A 67 25.64 -22.17 -3.20
C ASN A 67 24.83 -21.07 -2.53
N LEU A 68 23.55 -20.97 -2.86
CA LEU A 68 22.60 -20.01 -2.29
C LEU A 68 21.64 -20.74 -1.34
N ALA A 69 21.94 -20.75 -0.06
CA ALA A 69 21.10 -21.43 0.96
C ALA A 69 20.05 -20.49 1.56
N PRO A 70 18.85 -20.98 1.92
CA PRO A 70 18.37 -22.34 1.85
C PRO A 70 17.94 -22.76 0.42
N ALA A 71 18.02 -24.05 0.08
CA ALA A 71 17.79 -24.55 -1.28
C ALA A 71 16.30 -24.79 -1.61
N ASP A 72 15.40 -24.64 -0.66
CA ASP A 72 13.94 -24.83 -0.80
C ASP A 72 13.20 -23.59 -1.30
N ILE A 73 13.84 -22.43 -1.27
CA ILE A 73 13.26 -21.16 -1.71
C ILE A 73 14.01 -20.66 -2.95
N LYS A 74 13.24 -20.25 -3.96
CA LYS A 74 13.77 -19.70 -5.20
C LYS A 74 14.39 -18.32 -4.97
N LYS A 75 15.61 -18.09 -5.45
CA LYS A 75 16.30 -16.79 -5.41
C LYS A 75 16.11 -16.07 -6.72
N GLU A 76 15.66 -14.84 -6.65
CA GLU A 76 15.24 -14.06 -7.82
C GLU A 76 15.96 -12.72 -7.87
N GLY A 77 16.28 -12.29 -9.09
CA GLY A 77 16.82 -10.98 -9.39
C GLY A 77 18.33 -10.83 -9.18
N PRO A 78 18.88 -9.68 -9.60
CA PRO A 78 20.34 -9.43 -9.63
C PRO A 78 20.92 -8.94 -8.30
N SER A 79 20.14 -8.86 -7.23
CA SER A 79 20.54 -8.31 -5.91
C SER A 79 21.68 -9.09 -5.23
N PHE A 80 21.99 -10.28 -5.71
CA PHE A 80 23.06 -11.13 -5.21
C PHE A 80 24.41 -10.90 -5.88
N ASP A 81 24.52 -10.05 -6.91
CA ASP A 81 25.77 -9.83 -7.65
C ASP A 81 26.89 -9.35 -6.73
N LEU A 82 26.60 -8.33 -5.89
CA LEU A 82 27.60 -7.79 -4.94
C LEU A 82 28.09 -8.84 -3.94
N PRO A 83 27.24 -9.56 -3.20
CA PRO A 83 27.72 -10.57 -2.24
C PRO A 83 28.41 -11.76 -2.92
N ILE A 84 28.00 -12.18 -4.12
CA ILE A 84 28.69 -13.21 -4.89
C ILE A 84 30.11 -12.73 -5.27
N ALA A 85 30.25 -11.50 -5.76
CA ALA A 85 31.53 -10.90 -6.11
C ALA A 85 32.48 -10.84 -4.89
N LEU A 86 31.97 -10.38 -3.75
CA LEU A 86 32.74 -10.35 -2.49
C LEU A 86 33.22 -11.73 -2.07
N GLY A 87 32.36 -12.76 -2.18
CA GLY A 87 32.72 -14.13 -1.89
C GLY A 87 33.79 -14.68 -2.84
N MET A 88 33.71 -14.36 -4.14
CA MET A 88 34.70 -14.77 -5.11
C MET A 88 36.07 -14.12 -4.86
N ILE A 89 36.10 -12.83 -4.56
CA ILE A 89 37.34 -12.12 -4.22
C ILE A 89 37.93 -12.67 -2.91
N ALA A 90 37.12 -12.88 -1.88
CA ALA A 90 37.59 -13.42 -0.60
C ALA A 90 38.24 -14.79 -0.76
N VAL A 91 37.71 -15.66 -1.62
CA VAL A 91 38.34 -16.98 -1.92
C VAL A 91 39.61 -16.82 -2.70
N SER A 92 39.68 -15.88 -3.67
CA SER A 92 40.88 -15.64 -4.49
C SER A 92 42.04 -15.04 -3.71
N GLU A 93 41.72 -14.16 -2.74
CA GLU A 93 42.71 -13.46 -1.92
C GLU A 93 42.94 -14.13 -0.57
N GLU A 94 42.33 -15.30 -0.34
CA GLU A 94 42.44 -16.11 0.88
C GLU A 94 42.09 -15.34 2.17
N ILE A 95 41.05 -14.49 2.11
CA ILE A 95 40.61 -13.65 3.23
C ILE A 95 39.69 -14.45 4.15
N ASP A 96 39.91 -14.30 5.47
CA ASP A 96 39.01 -14.83 6.49
C ASP A 96 37.66 -14.06 6.48
N THR A 97 36.59 -14.75 6.16
CA THR A 97 35.24 -14.20 6.10
C THR A 97 34.44 -14.34 7.41
N SER A 98 35.07 -14.80 8.49
CA SER A 98 34.41 -14.99 9.80
C SER A 98 33.75 -13.70 10.34
N THR A 99 34.37 -12.55 10.07
CA THR A 99 33.82 -11.24 10.46
C THR A 99 32.62 -10.84 9.60
N PHE A 100 32.45 -11.39 8.40
CA PHE A 100 31.37 -11.08 7.47
C PHE A 100 30.02 -11.64 7.90
N GLU A 101 29.99 -12.59 8.84
CA GLU A 101 28.75 -13.08 9.44
C GLU A 101 27.93 -11.98 10.12
N LYS A 102 28.59 -10.92 10.57
CA LYS A 102 27.96 -9.75 11.19
C LYS A 102 27.34 -8.78 10.18
N PHE A 103 27.59 -8.99 8.90
CA PHE A 103 27.18 -8.10 7.83
C PHE A 103 26.19 -8.78 6.87
N SER A 104 25.38 -7.98 6.21
CA SER A 104 24.56 -8.42 5.09
C SER A 104 24.83 -7.51 3.88
N PHE A 105 24.74 -8.05 2.66
CA PHE A 105 25.10 -7.32 1.44
C PHE A 105 24.02 -7.52 0.38
N VAL A 106 23.60 -6.44 -0.29
CA VAL A 106 22.72 -6.51 -1.46
C VAL A 106 23.14 -5.47 -2.48
N GLY A 107 23.04 -5.82 -3.76
CA GLY A 107 23.33 -4.89 -4.86
C GLY A 107 23.51 -5.60 -6.18
N GLU A 108 23.04 -4.98 -7.26
CA GLU A 108 23.33 -5.39 -8.63
C GLU A 108 24.66 -4.77 -9.06
N LEU A 109 25.48 -5.50 -9.79
CA LEU A 109 26.74 -4.98 -10.34
C LEU A 109 26.61 -4.64 -11.82
N ALA A 110 27.09 -3.46 -12.18
CA ALA A 110 27.42 -3.15 -13.57
C ALA A 110 28.76 -3.78 -13.96
N LEU A 111 29.05 -3.90 -15.25
CA LEU A 111 30.28 -4.53 -15.77
C LEU A 111 31.56 -3.79 -15.33
N ASP A 112 31.47 -2.50 -15.04
CA ASP A 112 32.57 -1.68 -14.53
C ASP A 112 32.76 -1.78 -13.00
N GLY A 113 31.94 -2.58 -12.33
CA GLY A 113 31.96 -2.76 -10.88
C GLY A 113 31.13 -1.74 -10.09
N ALA A 114 30.41 -0.83 -10.75
CA ALA A 114 29.47 0.07 -10.06
C ALA A 114 28.29 -0.72 -9.45
N VAL A 115 27.82 -0.31 -8.27
CA VAL A 115 26.68 -0.93 -7.58
C VAL A 115 25.41 -0.16 -7.93
N ARG A 116 24.45 -0.86 -8.53
CA ARG A 116 23.16 -0.32 -8.98
C ARG A 116 22.06 -0.54 -7.97
N ALA A 117 21.09 0.37 -7.96
CA ALA A 117 19.92 0.30 -7.12
C ALA A 117 19.14 -1.01 -7.30
N VAL A 118 18.61 -1.54 -6.20
CA VAL A 118 17.77 -2.73 -6.16
C VAL A 118 16.44 -2.44 -5.47
N LYS A 119 15.44 -3.27 -5.71
CA LYS A 119 14.13 -3.16 -5.10
C LYS A 119 14.05 -3.92 -3.78
N GLY A 120 13.17 -3.47 -2.86
CA GLY A 120 12.88 -4.20 -1.64
C GLY A 120 13.97 -4.10 -0.58
N VAL A 121 14.73 -3.01 -0.54
CA VAL A 121 15.82 -2.83 0.42
C VAL A 121 15.31 -2.65 1.84
N LEU A 122 14.16 -2.01 2.05
CA LEU A 122 13.56 -1.86 3.38
C LEU A 122 13.22 -3.22 4.04
N PRO A 123 12.51 -4.16 3.39
CA PRO A 123 12.34 -5.52 3.94
C PRO A 123 13.66 -6.22 4.26
N VAL A 124 14.66 -6.06 3.40
CA VAL A 124 16.01 -6.63 3.61
C VAL A 124 16.67 -6.05 4.87
N ALA A 125 16.58 -4.72 5.08
CA ALA A 125 17.13 -4.07 6.27
C ALA A 125 16.42 -4.53 7.55
N LEU A 126 15.09 -4.68 7.51
CA LEU A 126 14.31 -5.22 8.62
C LEU A 126 14.70 -6.66 8.96
N GLU A 127 14.93 -7.52 7.96
CA GLU A 127 15.38 -8.89 8.17
C GLU A 127 16.81 -8.94 8.72
N ALA A 128 17.74 -8.14 8.18
CA ALA A 128 19.11 -8.05 8.69
C ALA A 128 19.12 -7.62 10.16
N ARG A 129 18.31 -6.63 10.56
CA ARG A 129 18.11 -6.25 11.95
C ARG A 129 17.55 -7.41 12.79
N ARG A 130 16.52 -8.11 12.29
CA ARG A 130 15.90 -9.26 12.98
C ARG A 130 16.90 -10.39 13.24
N ARG A 131 17.84 -10.59 12.31
CA ARG A 131 18.95 -11.57 12.43
C ARG A 131 20.09 -11.08 13.32
N GLY A 132 20.05 -9.87 13.83
CA GLY A 132 21.09 -9.31 14.68
C GLY A 132 22.37 -8.95 13.93
N LYS A 133 22.28 -8.68 12.62
CA LYS A 133 23.42 -8.16 11.85
C LYS A 133 23.80 -6.78 12.37
N HIS A 134 25.10 -6.49 12.42
CA HIS A 134 25.62 -5.20 12.84
C HIS A 134 25.46 -4.15 11.72
N ALA A 135 25.67 -4.57 10.46
CA ALA A 135 25.57 -3.68 9.33
C ALA A 135 24.96 -4.34 8.08
N LEU A 136 24.36 -3.48 7.24
CA LEU A 136 23.87 -3.83 5.91
C LEU A 136 24.52 -2.91 4.89
N PHE A 137 25.11 -3.50 3.85
CA PHE A 137 25.69 -2.81 2.70
C PHE A 137 24.67 -2.82 1.55
N VAL A 138 24.33 -1.62 1.08
CA VAL A 138 23.32 -1.41 0.04
C VAL A 138 23.84 -0.46 -1.02
N PRO A 139 23.26 -0.45 -2.23
CA PRO A 139 23.58 0.61 -3.20
C PRO A 139 23.37 1.99 -2.59
N GLU A 140 24.24 2.96 -2.91
CA GLU A 140 24.16 4.35 -2.42
C GLU A 140 22.75 4.94 -2.62
N ALA A 141 22.12 4.67 -3.77
CA ALA A 141 20.77 5.14 -4.09
C ALA A 141 19.68 4.59 -3.15
N ASN A 142 19.93 3.46 -2.48
CA ASN A 142 19.00 2.84 -1.53
C ASN A 142 19.35 3.13 -0.06
N ALA A 143 20.47 3.82 0.19
CA ALA A 143 20.98 3.99 1.55
C ALA A 143 19.99 4.72 2.47
N GLN A 144 19.31 5.74 1.96
CA GLN A 144 18.32 6.50 2.72
C GLN A 144 17.07 5.68 3.07
N GLU A 145 16.59 4.83 2.15
CA GLU A 145 15.50 3.89 2.38
C GLU A 145 15.85 2.92 3.51
N ALA A 146 17.02 2.30 3.43
CA ALA A 146 17.49 1.33 4.43
C ALA A 146 17.75 2.00 5.79
N ALA A 147 18.27 3.22 5.81
CA ALA A 147 18.62 3.97 7.02
C ALA A 147 17.41 4.36 7.89
N MET A 148 16.19 4.19 7.38
CA MET A 148 14.96 4.31 8.18
C MET A 148 14.79 3.17 9.19
N VAL A 149 15.56 2.08 9.08
CA VAL A 149 15.57 0.98 10.04
C VAL A 149 16.57 1.28 11.15
N ASP A 150 16.10 1.42 12.37
CA ASP A 150 16.93 1.64 13.56
C ASP A 150 17.75 0.40 13.96
N LYS A 151 18.76 0.59 14.81
CA LYS A 151 19.58 -0.48 15.43
C LYS A 151 20.36 -1.37 14.45
N ILE A 152 20.67 -0.87 13.27
CA ILE A 152 21.57 -1.47 12.29
C ILE A 152 22.31 -0.36 11.55
N ASP A 153 23.62 -0.51 11.33
CA ASP A 153 24.38 0.44 10.54
C ASP A 153 24.18 0.18 9.05
N ILE A 154 23.82 1.22 8.29
CA ILE A 154 23.60 1.12 6.85
C ILE A 154 24.74 1.79 6.12
N TYR A 155 25.44 1.06 5.27
CA TYR A 155 26.50 1.58 4.44
C TYR A 155 26.06 1.64 2.96
N GLY A 156 25.91 2.86 2.45
CA GLY A 156 25.72 3.10 1.02
C GLY A 156 27.03 2.90 0.28
N VAL A 157 27.04 2.03 -0.73
CA VAL A 157 28.25 1.72 -1.51
C VAL A 157 28.02 2.02 -2.99
N GLN A 158 29.04 2.61 -3.62
CA GLN A 158 29.01 3.04 -5.01
C GLN A 158 29.57 1.99 -5.96
N ASN A 159 30.57 1.21 -5.51
CA ASN A 159 31.22 0.21 -6.33
C ASN A 159 31.84 -0.92 -5.51
N LEU A 160 32.13 -2.04 -6.18
CA LEU A 160 32.71 -3.25 -5.61
C LEU A 160 34.05 -2.98 -4.91
N ARG A 161 34.92 -2.17 -5.54
CA ARG A 161 36.25 -1.84 -4.99
C ARG A 161 36.13 -1.11 -3.64
N GLN A 162 35.30 -0.10 -3.55
CA GLN A 162 35.04 0.66 -2.30
C GLN A 162 34.55 -0.29 -1.19
N THR A 163 33.60 -1.17 -1.51
CA THR A 163 33.06 -2.12 -0.54
C THR A 163 34.14 -3.04 0.02
N PHE A 164 34.98 -3.59 -0.87
CA PHE A 164 36.03 -4.53 -0.47
C PHE A 164 37.16 -3.84 0.30
N GLN A 165 37.57 -2.63 -0.09
CA GLN A 165 38.58 -1.83 0.63
C GLN A 165 38.10 -1.45 2.05
N PHE A 166 36.81 -1.13 2.22
CA PHE A 166 36.24 -0.91 3.56
C PHE A 166 36.32 -2.19 4.41
N LEU A 167 35.95 -3.36 3.86
CA LEU A 167 36.02 -4.63 4.57
C LEU A 167 37.44 -5.03 4.99
N ARG A 168 38.46 -4.55 4.23
CA ARG A 168 39.88 -4.71 4.60
C ARG A 168 40.38 -3.64 5.58
N GLY A 169 39.53 -2.67 5.95
CA GLY A 169 39.93 -1.55 6.80
C GLY A 169 40.85 -0.53 6.11
N GLU A 170 40.92 -0.52 4.78
CA GLU A 170 41.78 0.39 4.00
C GLU A 170 41.19 1.79 3.88
N ILE A 171 39.86 1.89 3.85
CA ILE A 171 39.11 3.16 3.76
C ILE A 171 37.99 3.20 4.82
N PRO A 172 37.66 4.37 5.39
CA PRO A 172 36.50 4.54 6.20
C PRO A 172 35.26 4.76 5.34
N LEU A 173 34.10 4.23 5.77
CA LEU A 173 32.77 4.60 5.29
C LEU A 173 31.95 5.11 6.49
N LEU A 174 31.13 6.10 6.28
CA LEU A 174 30.21 6.60 7.29
C LEU A 174 28.84 5.91 7.08
N PRO A 175 28.22 5.41 8.14
CA PRO A 175 26.89 4.86 8.04
C PRO A 175 25.86 5.95 7.71
N ALA A 176 24.97 5.67 6.78
CA ALA A 176 23.81 6.50 6.50
C ALA A 176 22.88 6.52 7.73
N ARG A 177 22.34 7.68 8.03
CA ARG A 177 21.38 7.85 9.14
C ARG A 177 20.08 8.42 8.61
N GLY A 178 18.98 7.81 8.98
CA GLY A 178 17.63 8.32 8.75
C GLY A 178 17.04 8.85 10.04
N ASP A 179 16.37 9.98 9.99
CA ASP A 179 15.53 10.49 11.09
C ASP A 179 14.08 10.42 10.66
N LEU A 180 13.42 9.32 11.08
CA LEU A 180 12.00 9.09 10.81
C LEU A 180 11.12 10.20 11.35
N SER A 181 11.43 10.75 12.54
CA SER A 181 10.59 11.78 13.17
C SER A 181 10.66 13.09 12.40
N ALA A 182 11.86 13.52 12.00
CA ALA A 182 12.04 14.69 11.16
C ALA A 182 11.44 14.49 9.76
N PHE A 183 11.57 13.29 9.20
CA PHE A 183 10.98 12.95 7.90
C PHE A 183 9.44 13.07 7.92
N PHE A 184 8.79 12.51 8.94
CA PHE A 184 7.33 12.63 9.10
C PHE A 184 6.88 14.08 9.26
N ALA A 185 7.61 14.90 10.03
CA ALA A 185 7.25 16.29 10.25
C ALA A 185 7.32 17.14 8.97
N THR A 186 8.28 16.85 8.09
CA THR A 186 8.52 17.65 6.87
C THR A 186 7.69 17.22 5.66
N HIS A 187 7.22 15.97 5.60
CA HIS A 187 6.55 15.40 4.41
C HIS A 187 5.03 15.26 4.54
N GLN A 188 4.38 15.97 5.47
CA GLN A 188 2.91 15.99 5.61
C GLN A 188 2.23 17.18 4.90
N SER A 189 2.88 17.81 3.93
CA SER A 189 2.28 18.89 3.15
C SER A 189 1.46 18.35 1.98
N TYR A 190 0.33 18.99 1.70
CA TYR A 190 -0.53 18.70 0.57
C TYR A 190 -0.73 19.97 -0.25
N ASP A 191 -0.70 19.86 -1.59
CA ASP A 191 -0.89 20.99 -2.51
C ASP A 191 -2.37 21.39 -2.71
N VAL A 192 -3.30 20.68 -2.05
CA VAL A 192 -4.75 20.87 -2.18
C VAL A 192 -5.39 20.93 -0.80
N ASP A 193 -6.50 21.69 -0.68
CA ASP A 193 -7.23 21.88 0.58
C ASP A 193 -8.75 21.83 0.36
N PHE A 194 -9.52 21.41 1.39
CA PHE A 194 -10.99 21.40 1.33
C PHE A 194 -11.59 22.80 1.28
N SER A 195 -10.87 23.84 1.68
CA SER A 195 -11.27 25.24 1.51
C SER A 195 -11.45 25.65 0.04
N ASP A 196 -10.84 24.94 -0.90
CA ASP A 196 -11.04 25.16 -2.34
C ASP A 196 -12.42 24.65 -2.82
N VAL A 197 -13.07 23.77 -2.05
CA VAL A 197 -14.38 23.20 -2.42
C VAL A 197 -15.49 24.12 -1.96
N LYS A 198 -16.16 24.76 -2.91
CA LYS A 198 -17.26 25.70 -2.64
C LYS A 198 -18.59 24.95 -2.43
N GLY A 199 -19.30 25.30 -1.38
CA GLY A 199 -20.59 24.69 -1.04
C GLY A 199 -20.52 23.22 -0.69
N GLN A 200 -21.53 22.43 -1.06
CA GLN A 200 -21.63 20.98 -0.90
C GLN A 200 -21.42 20.47 0.54
N GLY A 201 -21.96 21.19 1.54
CA GLY A 201 -21.73 20.86 2.96
C GLY A 201 -22.12 19.42 3.32
N HIS A 202 -23.24 18.88 2.78
CA HIS A 202 -23.65 17.50 3.04
C HIS A 202 -22.67 16.46 2.47
N VAL A 203 -22.03 16.77 1.32
CA VAL A 203 -20.98 15.89 0.74
C VAL A 203 -19.72 15.92 1.59
N LYS A 204 -19.29 17.12 2.04
CA LYS A 204 -18.16 17.27 2.97
C LYS A 204 -18.40 16.50 4.27
N ARG A 205 -19.62 16.59 4.85
CA ARG A 205 -20.00 15.83 6.07
C ARG A 205 -19.95 14.33 5.84
N ALA A 206 -20.48 13.83 4.73
CA ALA A 206 -20.42 12.41 4.40
C ALA A 206 -18.98 11.91 4.22
N ILE A 207 -18.10 12.70 3.58
CA ILE A 207 -16.68 12.39 3.44
C ILE A 207 -15.98 12.39 4.80
N GLU A 208 -16.28 13.37 5.68
CA GLU A 208 -15.77 13.41 7.06
C GLU A 208 -16.14 12.13 7.83
N VAL A 209 -17.40 11.71 7.79
CA VAL A 209 -17.86 10.45 8.40
C VAL A 209 -17.13 9.25 7.82
N ALA A 210 -17.00 9.19 6.49
CA ALA A 210 -16.31 8.09 5.81
C ALA A 210 -14.85 7.99 6.25
N VAL A 211 -14.14 9.11 6.30
CA VAL A 211 -12.72 9.19 6.70
C VAL A 211 -12.55 8.86 8.19
N ALA A 212 -13.38 9.40 9.07
CA ALA A 212 -13.30 9.16 10.50
C ALA A 212 -13.47 7.68 10.86
N GLY A 213 -14.40 6.98 10.16
CA GLY A 213 -14.68 5.57 10.40
C GLY A 213 -13.90 4.60 9.52
N GLY A 214 -13.21 5.07 8.48
CA GLY A 214 -12.57 4.23 7.46
C GLY A 214 -13.59 3.54 6.53
N HIS A 215 -14.73 4.18 6.30
CA HIS A 215 -15.83 3.64 5.51
C HIS A 215 -15.62 3.84 4.00
N ASN A 216 -16.03 2.86 3.21
CA ASN A 216 -16.08 2.97 1.76
C ASN A 216 -17.23 3.88 1.32
N ILE A 217 -17.00 4.72 0.31
CA ILE A 217 -17.96 5.72 -0.14
C ILE A 217 -18.16 5.68 -1.66
N LEU A 218 -19.41 5.77 -2.11
CA LEU A 218 -19.80 5.93 -3.50
C LEU A 218 -20.44 7.31 -3.72
N MET A 219 -19.85 8.09 -4.61
CA MET A 219 -20.32 9.40 -5.00
C MET A 219 -21.03 9.32 -6.36
N ILE A 220 -22.29 9.76 -6.42
CA ILE A 220 -23.13 9.73 -7.60
C ILE A 220 -23.52 11.16 -7.97
N GLY A 221 -23.30 11.58 -9.21
CA GLY A 221 -23.67 12.92 -9.61
C GLY A 221 -23.34 13.23 -11.07
N PRO A 222 -23.86 14.34 -11.62
CA PRO A 222 -23.66 14.71 -13.01
C PRO A 222 -22.17 15.01 -13.31
N PRO A 223 -21.78 15.01 -14.60
CA PRO A 223 -20.46 15.48 -15.01
C PRO A 223 -20.22 16.92 -14.52
N GLY A 224 -19.00 17.21 -14.03
CA GLY A 224 -18.64 18.53 -13.53
C GLY A 224 -19.14 18.86 -12.11
N SER A 225 -19.75 17.92 -11.39
CA SER A 225 -20.16 18.13 -9.98
C SER A 225 -19.02 18.15 -8.95
N GLY A 226 -17.77 17.96 -9.37
CA GLY A 226 -16.60 18.04 -8.48
C GLY A 226 -16.19 16.73 -7.81
N LYS A 227 -16.74 15.57 -8.18
CA LYS A 227 -16.43 14.26 -7.57
C LYS A 227 -14.93 13.96 -7.51
N SER A 228 -14.22 14.10 -8.62
CA SER A 228 -12.76 13.82 -8.67
C SER A 228 -11.96 14.87 -7.90
N MET A 229 -12.44 16.14 -7.83
CA MET A 229 -11.85 17.20 -7.02
C MET A 229 -11.97 16.91 -5.51
N LEU A 230 -13.16 16.49 -5.07
CA LEU A 230 -13.42 16.07 -3.70
C LEU A 230 -12.55 14.87 -3.31
N SER A 231 -12.50 13.84 -4.18
CA SER A 231 -11.73 12.61 -3.92
C SER A 231 -10.25 12.86 -3.69
N LYS A 232 -9.62 13.73 -4.49
CA LYS A 232 -8.19 14.08 -4.32
C LYS A 232 -7.91 14.76 -2.98
N ARG A 233 -8.90 15.47 -2.42
CA ARG A 233 -8.76 16.16 -1.12
C ARG A 233 -8.98 15.24 0.07
N ILE A 234 -9.57 14.05 -0.11
CA ILE A 234 -9.76 13.08 0.98
C ILE A 234 -8.42 12.78 1.68
N ALA A 235 -7.33 12.63 0.94
CA ALA A 235 -6.01 12.37 1.52
C ALA A 235 -5.57 13.44 2.54
N THR A 236 -6.06 14.69 2.38
CA THR A 236 -5.70 15.80 3.28
C THR A 236 -6.37 15.75 4.65
N ILE A 237 -7.46 14.99 4.79
CA ILE A 237 -8.26 14.91 6.02
C ILE A 237 -8.19 13.55 6.72
N ILE A 238 -7.60 12.54 6.07
CA ILE A 238 -7.41 11.22 6.71
C ILE A 238 -6.42 11.37 7.88
N PRO A 239 -6.68 10.71 9.03
CA PRO A 239 -5.73 10.65 10.13
C PRO A 239 -4.36 10.16 9.68
N PRO A 240 -3.25 10.74 10.18
CA PRO A 240 -1.90 10.35 9.80
C PRO A 240 -1.65 8.86 10.05
N MET A 241 -0.71 8.28 9.32
CA MET A 241 -0.28 6.90 9.55
C MET A 241 0.48 6.78 10.87
N SER A 242 0.33 5.66 11.57
CA SER A 242 1.28 5.27 12.60
C SER A 242 2.63 4.87 11.95
N LEU A 243 3.68 4.79 12.75
CA LEU A 243 4.98 4.33 12.25
C LEU A 243 4.90 2.91 11.66
N GLU A 244 4.13 2.03 12.30
CA GLU A 244 3.94 0.66 11.85
C GLU A 244 3.20 0.61 10.50
N GLU A 245 2.11 1.37 10.35
CA GLU A 245 1.38 1.52 9.08
C GLU A 245 2.30 2.07 7.98
N ALA A 246 3.14 3.04 8.29
CA ALA A 246 4.05 3.64 7.32
C ALA A 246 5.16 2.68 6.87
N ILE A 247 5.72 1.90 7.80
CA ILE A 247 6.71 0.84 7.48
C ILE A 247 6.07 -0.22 6.59
N GLU A 248 4.87 -0.71 6.92
CA GLU A 248 4.17 -1.72 6.12
C GLU A 248 3.84 -1.20 4.71
N THR A 249 3.37 0.03 4.61
CA THR A 249 3.09 0.68 3.32
C THR A 249 4.37 0.85 2.51
N THR A 250 5.45 1.30 3.14
CA THR A 250 6.74 1.50 2.47
C THR A 250 7.33 0.19 1.95
N LYS A 251 7.20 -0.93 2.70
CA LYS A 251 7.60 -2.26 2.21
C LYS A 251 6.94 -2.61 0.88
N ILE A 252 5.63 -2.40 0.76
CA ILE A 252 4.88 -2.70 -0.46
C ILE A 252 5.38 -1.84 -1.62
N HIS A 253 5.57 -0.54 -1.38
CA HIS A 253 6.07 0.40 -2.39
C HIS A 253 7.52 0.11 -2.81
N SER A 254 8.37 -0.30 -1.84
CA SER A 254 9.75 -0.71 -2.09
C SER A 254 9.83 -1.92 -3.03
N ILE A 255 9.05 -2.97 -2.74
CA ILE A 255 8.99 -4.19 -3.54
C ILE A 255 8.45 -3.92 -4.94
N ALA A 256 7.44 -3.06 -5.06
CA ALA A 256 6.92 -2.62 -6.35
C ALA A 256 7.92 -1.79 -7.16
N GLY A 257 8.98 -1.25 -6.51
CA GLY A 257 9.89 -0.29 -7.10
C GLY A 257 9.21 1.06 -7.36
N ALA A 258 8.26 1.42 -6.49
CA ALA A 258 7.48 2.66 -6.58
C ALA A 258 8.03 3.78 -5.67
N LEU A 259 9.18 3.55 -5.02
CA LEU A 259 9.92 4.58 -4.28
C LEU A 259 10.89 5.27 -5.27
N ASP A 260 10.73 6.58 -5.42
CA ASP A 260 11.68 7.41 -6.14
C ASP A 260 12.87 7.75 -5.24
N GLY A 261 14.06 7.99 -5.81
CA GLY A 261 15.28 8.27 -5.03
C GLY A 261 15.16 9.43 -4.03
N GLU A 262 14.24 10.36 -4.26
CA GLU A 262 13.89 11.44 -3.32
C GLU A 262 12.86 11.03 -2.25
N LYS A 263 12.07 9.96 -2.51
CA LYS A 263 11.05 9.43 -1.59
C LYS A 263 11.47 8.07 -1.07
N SER A 264 12.38 8.09 -0.12
CA SER A 264 12.89 6.86 0.52
C SER A 264 11.89 6.19 1.47
N PHE A 265 10.79 6.86 1.82
CA PHE A 265 9.79 6.38 2.76
C PHE A 265 8.41 6.99 2.48
N VAL A 266 7.33 6.23 2.69
CA VAL A 266 5.95 6.68 2.49
C VAL A 266 5.42 7.28 3.79
N ALA A 267 5.52 8.61 3.95
CA ALA A 267 5.07 9.33 5.15
C ALA A 267 3.58 9.70 5.12
N THR A 268 2.99 9.84 3.92
CA THR A 268 1.58 10.20 3.74
C THR A 268 0.78 9.00 3.26
N ARG A 269 -0.52 8.97 3.60
CA ARG A 269 -1.40 7.90 3.11
C ARG A 269 -1.46 7.89 1.60
N PRO A 270 -1.19 6.76 0.93
CA PRO A 270 -1.22 6.67 -0.52
C PRO A 270 -2.59 7.04 -1.09
N PHE A 271 -2.59 7.77 -2.20
CA PHE A 271 -3.79 8.00 -3.01
C PHE A 271 -3.57 7.39 -4.40
N ARG A 272 -4.26 6.29 -4.69
CA ARG A 272 -4.15 5.58 -5.96
C ARG A 272 -5.42 5.78 -6.77
N SER A 273 -5.25 6.15 -8.04
CA SER A 273 -6.36 6.42 -8.94
C SER A 273 -6.11 5.78 -10.30
N PRO A 274 -6.28 4.44 -10.40
CA PRO A 274 -6.09 3.76 -11.67
C PRO A 274 -7.18 4.16 -12.68
N HIS A 275 -6.80 4.25 -13.95
CA HIS A 275 -7.75 4.50 -15.03
C HIS A 275 -8.66 3.27 -15.23
N HIS A 276 -9.91 3.46 -15.65
CA HIS A 276 -10.90 2.38 -15.83
C HIS A 276 -10.48 1.31 -16.87
N THR A 277 -9.51 1.61 -17.74
CA THR A 277 -8.95 0.63 -18.69
C THR A 277 -7.93 -0.33 -18.09
N ILE A 278 -7.61 -0.19 -16.81
CA ILE A 278 -6.64 -1.06 -16.12
C ILE A 278 -7.03 -2.53 -16.25
N SER A 279 -6.03 -3.40 -16.40
CA SER A 279 -6.26 -4.85 -16.38
C SER A 279 -6.44 -5.39 -14.95
N ASP A 280 -7.05 -6.56 -14.82
CA ASP A 280 -7.20 -7.26 -13.54
C ASP A 280 -5.83 -7.47 -12.86
N ILE A 281 -4.79 -7.77 -13.65
CA ILE A 281 -3.41 -7.91 -13.17
C ILE A 281 -2.84 -6.56 -12.69
N GLY A 282 -3.10 -5.47 -13.41
CA GLY A 282 -2.67 -4.14 -12.97
C GLY A 282 -3.34 -3.72 -11.65
N LEU A 283 -4.61 -4.08 -11.50
CA LEU A 283 -5.40 -3.73 -10.32
C LEU A 283 -4.99 -4.55 -9.08
N LEU A 284 -4.97 -5.88 -9.18
CA LEU A 284 -4.67 -6.77 -8.04
C LEU A 284 -3.19 -7.11 -7.89
N GLY A 285 -2.46 -7.04 -8.96
CA GLY A 285 -1.11 -7.57 -9.03
C GLY A 285 -1.03 -8.91 -9.76
N GLY A 286 0.17 -9.36 -10.06
CA GLY A 286 0.41 -10.60 -10.79
C GLY A 286 1.70 -10.54 -11.59
N GLY A 287 1.74 -11.27 -12.70
CA GLY A 287 2.92 -11.45 -13.53
C GLY A 287 3.52 -12.84 -13.36
N ALA A 288 4.62 -13.11 -14.05
CA ALA A 288 5.40 -14.36 -13.90
C ALA A 288 5.95 -14.45 -12.47
N PHE A 289 6.41 -13.32 -11.95
CA PHE A 289 6.70 -13.09 -10.53
C PHE A 289 5.59 -12.22 -9.96
N PRO A 290 4.86 -12.69 -8.93
CA PRO A 290 3.76 -11.93 -8.37
C PRO A 290 4.23 -10.60 -7.78
N ASN A 291 3.86 -9.50 -8.42
CA ASN A 291 4.09 -8.13 -7.94
C ASN A 291 2.78 -7.55 -7.40
N PRO A 292 2.83 -6.64 -6.40
CA PRO A 292 1.65 -5.95 -5.90
C PRO A 292 1.05 -5.05 -6.98
N GLY A 293 -0.30 -5.00 -7.05
CA GLY A 293 -1.05 -4.10 -7.92
C GLY A 293 -1.51 -2.82 -7.19
N GLU A 294 -2.33 -2.02 -7.89
CA GLU A 294 -2.86 -0.74 -7.37
C GLU A 294 -3.60 -0.89 -6.04
N VAL A 295 -4.30 -2.00 -5.83
CA VAL A 295 -5.01 -2.32 -4.59
C VAL A 295 -4.05 -2.45 -3.39
N SER A 296 -2.90 -3.10 -3.59
CA SER A 296 -1.87 -3.21 -2.55
C SER A 296 -1.06 -1.92 -2.41
N LEU A 297 -0.83 -1.19 -3.50
CA LEU A 297 -0.19 0.13 -3.46
C LEU A 297 -1.06 1.19 -2.74
N ALA A 298 -2.37 0.97 -2.67
CA ALA A 298 -3.30 1.80 -1.90
C ALA A 298 -3.36 1.42 -0.40
N HIS A 299 -2.59 0.43 0.05
CA HIS A 299 -2.61 -0.05 1.44
C HIS A 299 -2.42 1.11 2.43
N ASN A 300 -3.23 1.13 3.49
CA ASN A 300 -3.32 2.20 4.49
C ASN A 300 -3.70 3.58 3.92
N GLY A 301 -4.21 3.64 2.69
CA GLY A 301 -4.56 4.86 1.99
C GLY A 301 -5.93 4.80 1.31
N VAL A 302 -6.03 5.45 0.15
CA VAL A 302 -7.24 5.58 -0.66
C VAL A 302 -7.05 4.93 -2.02
N LEU A 303 -8.00 4.10 -2.41
CA LEU A 303 -8.17 3.67 -3.79
C LEU A 303 -9.37 4.42 -4.39
N PHE A 304 -9.12 5.31 -5.33
CA PHE A 304 -10.15 6.07 -6.03
C PHE A 304 -10.46 5.44 -7.39
N LEU A 305 -11.69 5.01 -7.58
CA LEU A 305 -12.20 4.50 -8.85
C LEU A 305 -13.20 5.48 -9.45
N ASP A 306 -12.72 6.30 -10.39
CA ASP A 306 -13.59 7.21 -11.15
C ASP A 306 -14.30 6.46 -12.27
N GLU A 307 -15.50 6.89 -12.65
CA GLU A 307 -16.31 6.24 -13.66
C GLU A 307 -16.51 4.72 -13.40
N LEU A 308 -16.85 4.37 -12.16
CA LEU A 308 -16.94 2.99 -11.70
C LEU A 308 -17.63 2.00 -12.68
N PRO A 309 -18.78 2.33 -13.35
CA PRO A 309 -19.40 1.42 -14.30
C PRO A 309 -18.62 1.19 -15.60
N GLU A 310 -17.55 1.98 -15.87
CA GLU A 310 -16.73 1.81 -17.08
C GLU A 310 -15.58 0.83 -16.89
N PHE A 311 -15.28 0.44 -15.64
CA PHE A 311 -14.34 -0.64 -15.39
C PHE A 311 -14.86 -1.97 -15.93
N LYS A 312 -13.95 -2.83 -16.36
CA LYS A 312 -14.29 -4.21 -16.74
C LYS A 312 -14.96 -4.91 -15.55
N ARG A 313 -16.04 -5.65 -15.83
CA ARG A 313 -16.78 -6.37 -14.79
C ARG A 313 -15.88 -7.35 -14.02
N SER A 314 -14.95 -8.03 -14.71
CA SER A 314 -13.96 -8.90 -14.06
C SER A 314 -13.12 -8.15 -13.04
N ALA A 315 -12.61 -6.95 -13.39
CA ALA A 315 -11.82 -6.13 -12.47
C ALA A 315 -12.61 -5.69 -11.23
N LEU A 316 -13.90 -5.38 -11.37
CA LEU A 316 -14.77 -5.06 -10.22
C LEU A 316 -15.07 -6.27 -9.34
N GLU A 317 -15.29 -7.46 -9.92
CA GLU A 317 -15.57 -8.66 -9.16
C GLU A 317 -14.39 -9.13 -8.30
N VAL A 318 -13.16 -9.00 -8.82
CA VAL A 318 -11.95 -9.38 -8.06
C VAL A 318 -11.66 -8.43 -6.89
N MET A 319 -12.22 -7.20 -6.90
CA MET A 319 -12.14 -6.26 -5.77
C MET A 319 -12.88 -6.73 -4.51
N ARG A 320 -13.79 -7.70 -4.63
CA ARG A 320 -14.62 -8.19 -3.51
C ARG A 320 -13.77 -8.78 -2.39
N GLN A 321 -12.73 -9.55 -2.74
CA GLN A 321 -11.85 -10.18 -1.76
C GLN A 321 -11.03 -9.15 -0.97
N PRO A 322 -10.28 -8.23 -1.59
CA PRO A 322 -9.53 -7.22 -0.83
C PRO A 322 -10.40 -6.32 0.04
N LEU A 323 -11.63 -5.98 -0.40
CA LEU A 323 -12.56 -5.19 0.42
C LEU A 323 -13.09 -5.94 1.64
N GLU A 324 -13.10 -7.27 1.62
CA GLU A 324 -13.58 -8.11 2.73
C GLU A 324 -12.43 -8.55 3.66
N ASP A 325 -11.35 -9.05 3.06
CA ASP A 325 -10.25 -9.70 3.78
C ASP A 325 -9.09 -8.74 4.12
N GLY A 326 -9.03 -7.56 3.51
CA GLY A 326 -7.91 -6.61 3.65
C GLY A 326 -6.59 -7.14 3.07
N LYS A 327 -6.64 -8.11 2.17
CA LYS A 327 -5.47 -8.72 1.54
C LYS A 327 -5.80 -9.28 0.16
N VAL A 328 -4.77 -9.36 -0.68
CA VAL A 328 -4.81 -10.00 -2.00
C VAL A 328 -3.89 -11.19 -2.02
N THR A 329 -4.38 -12.36 -2.41
CA THR A 329 -3.56 -13.55 -2.60
C THR A 329 -3.43 -13.85 -4.08
N ILE A 330 -2.21 -13.87 -4.57
CA ILE A 330 -1.86 -14.16 -5.97
C ILE A 330 -1.24 -15.56 -6.01
N SER A 331 -1.97 -16.51 -6.59
CA SER A 331 -1.50 -17.90 -6.76
C SER A 331 -1.02 -18.12 -8.19
N ARG A 332 0.17 -18.66 -8.35
CA ARG A 332 0.81 -19.04 -9.61
C ARG A 332 1.51 -20.38 -9.47
N ALA A 333 1.95 -20.98 -10.57
CA ALA A 333 2.69 -22.24 -10.53
C ALA A 333 3.96 -22.19 -9.68
N ALA A 334 4.57 -21.00 -9.54
CA ALA A 334 5.77 -20.77 -8.74
C ALA A 334 5.47 -20.59 -7.23
N GLY A 335 4.21 -20.49 -6.82
CA GLY A 335 3.81 -20.30 -5.42
C GLY A 335 2.62 -19.36 -5.24
N SER A 336 2.26 -19.14 -3.99
CA SER A 336 1.19 -18.22 -3.59
C SER A 336 1.77 -17.12 -2.71
N LEU A 337 1.57 -15.85 -3.09
CA LEU A 337 1.97 -14.68 -2.33
C LEU A 337 0.74 -13.89 -1.89
N THR A 338 0.79 -13.39 -0.66
CA THR A 338 -0.28 -12.54 -0.10
C THR A 338 0.28 -11.16 0.19
N PHE A 339 -0.40 -10.15 -0.33
CA PHE A 339 -0.08 -8.74 -0.12
C PHE A 339 -1.18 -8.09 0.73
N PRO A 340 -0.83 -7.28 1.73
CA PRO A 340 -1.80 -6.45 2.44
C PRO A 340 -2.50 -5.48 1.47
N SER A 341 -3.79 -5.20 1.73
CA SER A 341 -4.60 -4.31 0.90
C SER A 341 -5.72 -3.66 1.69
N GLU A 342 -5.36 -3.11 2.84
CA GLU A 342 -6.27 -2.39 3.69
C GLU A 342 -6.37 -0.93 3.23
N PHE A 343 -7.36 -0.61 2.42
CA PHE A 343 -7.58 0.73 1.86
C PHE A 343 -9.02 1.20 2.09
N MET A 344 -9.24 2.48 1.97
CA MET A 344 -10.56 3.09 1.86
C MET A 344 -10.93 3.18 0.37
N LEU A 345 -12.03 2.52 -0.03
CA LEU A 345 -12.54 2.66 -1.39
C LEU A 345 -13.34 3.96 -1.50
N VAL A 346 -12.94 4.81 -2.42
CA VAL A 346 -13.69 5.97 -2.88
C VAL A 346 -14.07 5.72 -4.34
N ALA A 347 -15.35 5.59 -4.61
CA ALA A 347 -15.86 5.36 -5.96
C ALA A 347 -16.68 6.54 -6.43
N ALA A 348 -16.60 6.86 -7.72
CA ALA A 348 -17.44 7.89 -8.35
C ALA A 348 -18.10 7.35 -9.60
N MET A 349 -19.34 7.76 -9.83
CA MET A 349 -20.08 7.43 -11.05
C MET A 349 -21.06 8.52 -11.43
N ASN A 350 -21.48 8.50 -12.69
CA ASN A 350 -22.60 9.27 -13.14
C ASN A 350 -23.92 8.50 -12.90
N PRO A 351 -25.08 9.16 -12.79
CA PRO A 351 -26.37 8.48 -12.55
C PRO A 351 -26.87 7.67 -13.74
N CYS A 352 -26.37 7.95 -14.95
CA CYS A 352 -26.70 7.28 -16.20
C CYS A 352 -25.58 7.51 -17.24
N PRO A 353 -25.61 6.89 -18.43
CA PRO A 353 -24.60 7.10 -19.49
C PRO A 353 -24.43 8.55 -19.95
N CYS A 354 -25.52 9.34 -20.06
CA CYS A 354 -25.40 10.76 -20.39
C CYS A 354 -25.07 11.66 -19.20
N GLY A 355 -25.21 11.14 -17.97
CA GLY A 355 -24.86 11.83 -16.73
C GLY A 355 -25.95 12.71 -16.12
N TYR A 356 -27.13 12.84 -16.72
CA TYR A 356 -28.14 13.82 -16.31
C TYR A 356 -29.45 13.21 -15.81
N PHE A 357 -29.47 11.92 -15.46
CA PHE A 357 -30.67 11.31 -14.88
C PHE A 357 -30.96 11.91 -13.50
N GLY A 358 -32.14 12.50 -13.33
CA GLY A 358 -32.53 13.21 -12.10
C GLY A 358 -32.02 14.65 -12.00
N ASP A 359 -31.27 15.16 -12.97
CA ASP A 359 -30.81 16.54 -12.98
C ASP A 359 -31.98 17.52 -13.25
N LEU A 360 -32.08 18.55 -12.42
CA LEU A 360 -33.17 19.57 -12.55
C LEU A 360 -32.91 20.60 -13.65
N LYS A 361 -31.69 20.74 -14.14
CA LYS A 361 -31.26 21.75 -15.11
C LYS A 361 -31.11 21.20 -16.53
N ARG A 362 -30.84 19.90 -16.65
CA ARG A 362 -30.60 19.24 -17.95
C ARG A 362 -31.41 17.97 -18.06
N GLU A 363 -32.13 17.82 -19.17
CA GLU A 363 -32.94 16.64 -19.43
C GLU A 363 -32.06 15.42 -19.76
N CYS A 364 -32.37 14.30 -19.13
CA CYS A 364 -31.75 13.02 -19.41
C CYS A 364 -32.24 12.47 -20.77
N ARG A 365 -31.31 12.08 -21.63
CA ARG A 365 -31.60 11.50 -22.97
C ARG A 365 -31.56 9.96 -22.98
N CYS A 366 -31.32 9.32 -21.84
CA CYS A 366 -31.22 7.87 -21.74
C CYS A 366 -32.59 7.25 -21.52
N GLY A 367 -32.90 6.23 -22.31
CA GLY A 367 -34.07 5.39 -22.02
C GLY A 367 -33.90 4.56 -20.74
N PRO A 368 -35.00 4.14 -20.08
CA PRO A 368 -34.94 3.39 -18.80
C PRO A 368 -34.05 2.15 -18.88
N VAL A 369 -34.11 1.39 -19.97
CA VAL A 369 -33.29 0.20 -20.19
C VAL A 369 -31.79 0.53 -20.25
N GLN A 370 -31.42 1.68 -20.82
CA GLN A 370 -30.03 2.12 -20.89
C GLN A 370 -29.50 2.49 -19.50
N VAL A 371 -30.30 3.19 -18.71
CA VAL A 371 -29.97 3.54 -17.32
C VAL A 371 -29.77 2.27 -16.50
N GLN A 372 -30.71 1.32 -16.59
CA GLN A 372 -30.64 0.06 -15.87
C GLN A 372 -29.41 -0.77 -16.26
N ARG A 373 -29.12 -0.92 -17.54
CA ARG A 373 -27.93 -1.63 -18.03
C ARG A 373 -26.62 -1.00 -17.56
N TYR A 374 -26.57 0.33 -17.52
CA TYR A 374 -25.40 1.07 -17.03
C TYR A 374 -25.15 0.79 -15.54
N ARG A 375 -26.19 0.85 -14.72
CA ARG A 375 -26.12 0.58 -13.29
C ARG A 375 -25.79 -0.88 -12.98
N GLN A 376 -26.37 -1.82 -13.72
CA GLN A 376 -26.14 -3.27 -13.56
C GLN A 376 -24.71 -3.75 -13.91
N ARG A 377 -23.86 -2.86 -14.46
CA ARG A 377 -22.42 -3.17 -14.59
C ARG A 377 -21.74 -3.34 -13.22
N ILE A 378 -22.26 -2.68 -12.20
CA ILE A 378 -21.80 -2.86 -10.82
C ILE A 378 -22.67 -3.94 -10.18
N SER A 379 -22.02 -4.96 -9.61
CA SER A 379 -22.77 -6.06 -8.97
C SER A 379 -23.28 -5.64 -7.59
N GLY A 380 -24.46 -6.16 -7.20
CA GLY A 380 -25.03 -5.98 -5.86
C GLY A 380 -24.03 -6.33 -4.75
N PRO A 381 -23.33 -7.49 -4.81
CA PRO A 381 -22.32 -7.83 -3.80
C PRO A 381 -21.16 -6.84 -3.66
N LEU A 382 -20.78 -6.10 -4.71
CA LEU A 382 -19.78 -5.03 -4.59
C LEU A 382 -20.37 -3.80 -3.90
N LEU A 383 -21.60 -3.42 -4.27
CA LEU A 383 -22.31 -2.31 -3.65
C LEU A 383 -22.57 -2.54 -2.15
N ASP A 384 -22.90 -3.77 -1.78
CA ASP A 384 -23.04 -4.16 -0.38
C ASP A 384 -21.75 -3.92 0.46
N ARG A 385 -20.59 -3.75 -0.16
CA ARG A 385 -19.32 -3.46 0.50
C ARG A 385 -18.97 -1.98 0.57
N ILE A 386 -19.82 -1.15 -0.02
CA ILE A 386 -19.69 0.32 0.09
C ILE A 386 -20.66 0.79 1.18
N ASP A 387 -20.15 1.51 2.17
CA ASP A 387 -20.91 1.85 3.38
C ASP A 387 -21.81 3.06 3.16
N LEU A 388 -21.30 4.09 2.47
CA LEU A 388 -22.00 5.34 2.20
C LEU A 388 -22.25 5.51 0.70
N HIS A 389 -23.50 5.81 0.34
CA HIS A 389 -23.89 6.18 -1.03
C HIS A 389 -24.42 7.62 -0.98
N ILE A 390 -23.76 8.56 -1.67
CA ILE A 390 -24.10 9.97 -1.59
C ILE A 390 -24.33 10.58 -2.96
N GLU A 391 -25.26 11.51 -3.04
CA GLU A 391 -25.45 12.36 -4.21
C GLU A 391 -24.51 13.57 -4.15
N VAL A 392 -23.85 13.86 -5.27
CA VAL A 392 -23.01 15.04 -5.44
C VAL A 392 -23.66 15.93 -6.50
N PRO A 393 -24.52 16.87 -6.11
CA PRO A 393 -25.21 17.74 -7.05
C PRO A 393 -24.23 18.69 -7.73
N ALA A 394 -24.65 19.24 -8.89
CA ALA A 394 -23.92 20.32 -9.54
C ALA A 394 -23.86 21.55 -8.62
N VAL A 395 -22.69 22.16 -8.50
CA VAL A 395 -22.51 23.38 -7.70
C VAL A 395 -23.30 24.54 -8.31
N GLU A 396 -24.00 25.30 -7.49
CA GLU A 396 -24.70 26.48 -7.96
C GLU A 396 -23.73 27.64 -8.20
N TYR A 397 -24.04 28.49 -9.20
CA TYR A 397 -23.21 29.65 -9.53
C TYR A 397 -22.95 30.55 -8.32
N ARG A 398 -23.97 30.76 -7.47
CA ARG A 398 -23.84 31.57 -6.25
C ARG A 398 -22.80 31.02 -5.26
N ASP A 399 -22.65 29.69 -5.17
CA ASP A 399 -21.69 29.06 -4.29
C ASP A 399 -20.28 29.18 -4.86
N VAL A 400 -20.14 29.01 -6.20
CA VAL A 400 -18.86 29.18 -6.90
C VAL A 400 -18.36 30.61 -6.80
N ALA A 401 -19.27 31.59 -6.95
CA ALA A 401 -18.96 33.01 -6.87
C ALA A 401 -18.83 33.56 -5.44
N SER A 402 -19.09 32.72 -4.43
CA SER A 402 -19.03 33.14 -3.04
C SER A 402 -17.58 33.37 -2.58
N GLU A 403 -17.31 34.53 -1.98
CA GLU A 403 -16.02 34.83 -1.32
C GLU A 403 -15.93 34.29 0.11
N ARG A 404 -16.99 33.60 0.61
CA ARG A 404 -16.94 33.00 1.95
C ARG A 404 -15.79 32.03 2.05
N ALA A 405 -15.04 32.16 3.15
CA ALA A 405 -14.03 31.16 3.49
C ALA A 405 -14.73 29.82 3.81
N GLU A 406 -14.33 28.81 3.07
CA GLU A 406 -14.77 27.43 3.34
C GLU A 406 -13.91 26.80 4.42
N GLU A 407 -14.40 25.71 5.02
CA GLU A 407 -13.70 25.02 6.08
C GLU A 407 -12.39 24.39 5.58
N PRO A 408 -11.24 24.65 6.23
CA PRO A 408 -9.96 24.10 5.80
C PRO A 408 -9.84 22.61 6.16
N SER A 409 -9.04 21.88 5.39
CA SER A 409 -8.73 20.47 5.64
C SER A 409 -8.24 20.20 7.06
N SER A 410 -7.50 21.13 7.67
CA SER A 410 -6.96 20.98 9.02
C SER A 410 -8.07 20.82 10.07
N ALA A 411 -9.14 21.58 9.98
CA ALA A 411 -10.27 21.52 10.92
C ALA A 411 -11.04 20.19 10.80
N ILE A 412 -11.32 19.76 9.57
CA ILE A 412 -11.98 18.46 9.30
C ILE A 412 -11.09 17.31 9.80
N ARG A 413 -9.79 17.38 9.50
CA ARG A 413 -8.79 16.38 9.95
C ARG A 413 -8.76 16.26 11.47
N GLU A 414 -8.78 17.37 12.19
CA GLU A 414 -8.75 17.38 13.65
C GLU A 414 -9.95 16.61 14.25
N ARG A 415 -11.16 16.82 13.71
CA ARG A 415 -12.34 16.04 14.13
C ARG A 415 -12.21 14.57 13.80
N ALA A 416 -11.75 14.24 12.59
CA ALA A 416 -11.51 12.85 12.17
C ALA A 416 -10.46 12.15 13.04
N VAL A 417 -9.37 12.85 13.41
CA VAL A 417 -8.33 12.33 14.32
C VAL A 417 -8.89 12.05 15.69
N ARG A 418 -9.65 12.99 16.29
CA ARG A 418 -10.30 12.79 17.60
C ARG A 418 -11.22 11.57 17.62
N ALA A 419 -12.07 11.43 16.59
CA ALA A 419 -12.94 10.26 16.46
C ALA A 419 -12.13 8.96 16.30
N ARG A 420 -11.02 8.98 15.54
CA ARG A 420 -10.12 7.82 15.36
C ARG A 420 -9.42 7.43 16.66
N GLU A 421 -9.01 8.37 17.48
CA GLU A 421 -8.41 8.12 18.79
C GLU A 421 -9.40 7.41 19.75
N LEU A 422 -10.68 7.78 19.72
CA LEU A 422 -11.73 7.07 20.46
C LEU A 422 -11.87 5.62 20.00
N GLN A 423 -11.81 5.39 18.69
CA GLN A 423 -11.87 4.05 18.10
C GLN A 423 -10.62 3.23 18.47
N GLN A 424 -9.43 3.79 18.39
CA GLN A 424 -8.18 3.12 18.78
C GLN A 424 -8.20 2.72 20.27
N LYS A 425 -8.68 3.60 21.16
CA LYS A 425 -8.86 3.27 22.58
C LYS A 425 -9.86 2.13 22.77
N ARG A 426 -10.99 2.16 22.03
CA ARG A 426 -12.03 1.13 22.04
C ARG A 426 -11.50 -0.23 21.59
N PHE A 427 -10.64 -0.26 20.58
CA PHE A 427 -10.10 -1.47 19.96
C PHE A 427 -8.67 -1.82 20.41
N ALA A 428 -8.16 -1.20 21.48
CA ALA A 428 -6.78 -1.40 21.92
C ALA A 428 -6.38 -2.87 22.21
N ARG A 429 -7.37 -3.75 22.44
CA ARG A 429 -7.18 -5.19 22.65
C ARG A 429 -7.41 -6.05 21.41
N GLU A 430 -7.74 -5.43 20.27
CA GLU A 430 -8.09 -6.12 19.03
C GLU A 430 -6.95 -5.95 18.01
N ALA A 431 -6.22 -7.02 17.74
CA ALA A 431 -5.02 -6.97 16.89
C ALA A 431 -5.28 -6.54 15.41
N LYS A 432 -6.54 -6.60 14.93
CA LYS A 432 -6.88 -6.37 13.52
C LYS A 432 -7.93 -5.29 13.28
N THR A 433 -8.37 -4.61 14.34
CA THR A 433 -9.45 -3.61 14.22
C THR A 433 -8.95 -2.28 14.71
N ASN A 434 -8.78 -1.30 13.83
CA ASN A 434 -8.31 0.04 14.13
C ASN A 434 -9.35 1.14 13.84
N CYS A 435 -10.50 0.76 13.26
CA CYS A 435 -11.58 1.70 12.92
C CYS A 435 -12.95 1.01 12.91
N ASN A 436 -14.02 1.82 12.96
CA ASN A 436 -15.39 1.31 13.06
C ASN A 436 -15.83 0.48 11.84
N ALA A 437 -15.38 0.84 10.62
CA ALA A 437 -15.72 0.08 9.41
C ALA A 437 -15.28 -1.39 9.48
N ARG A 438 -14.25 -1.69 10.27
CA ARG A 438 -13.67 -3.03 10.42
C ARG A 438 -14.20 -3.82 11.61
N MET A 439 -15.18 -3.29 12.34
CA MET A 439 -15.81 -4.03 13.44
C MET A 439 -16.37 -5.37 12.96
N THR A 440 -16.00 -6.43 13.69
CA THR A 440 -16.62 -7.76 13.54
C THR A 440 -18.03 -7.76 14.12
N THR A 441 -18.85 -8.77 13.82
CA THR A 441 -20.19 -8.92 14.39
C THR A 441 -20.17 -8.96 15.92
N ARG A 442 -19.12 -9.50 16.54
CA ARG A 442 -18.93 -9.48 18.00
C ARG A 442 -18.78 -8.04 18.52
N LEU A 443 -17.93 -7.26 17.87
CA LEU A 443 -17.69 -5.85 18.26
C LEU A 443 -18.91 -4.96 18.00
N LEU A 444 -19.67 -5.21 16.92
CA LEU A 444 -20.93 -4.55 16.65
C LEU A 444 -21.92 -4.73 17.83
N LYS A 445 -22.15 -5.96 18.28
CA LYS A 445 -23.04 -6.25 19.41
C LYS A 445 -22.57 -5.58 20.70
N GLN A 446 -21.27 -5.41 20.88
CA GLN A 446 -20.68 -4.80 22.07
C GLN A 446 -20.78 -3.28 22.07
N HIS A 447 -20.48 -2.62 20.93
CA HIS A 447 -20.25 -1.18 20.84
C HIS A 447 -21.34 -0.40 20.09
N CYS A 448 -22.27 -1.09 19.40
CA CYS A 448 -23.35 -0.46 18.63
C CYS A 448 -24.71 -0.82 19.21
N LYS A 449 -24.87 -0.67 20.54
CA LYS A 449 -26.18 -0.87 21.20
C LYS A 449 -27.06 0.31 20.88
N LEU A 450 -28.30 0.04 20.49
CA LEU A 450 -29.33 1.03 20.17
C LEU A 450 -30.37 1.07 21.29
N ASP A 451 -30.88 2.25 21.59
CA ASP A 451 -32.09 2.43 22.36
C ASP A 451 -33.35 2.04 21.57
N GLN A 452 -34.52 2.08 22.18
CA GLN A 452 -35.78 1.64 21.56
C GLN A 452 -36.12 2.48 20.33
N ASP A 453 -35.97 3.81 20.41
CA ASP A 453 -36.32 4.73 19.33
C ASP A 453 -35.39 4.52 18.11
N SER A 454 -34.09 4.35 18.35
CA SER A 454 -33.13 4.01 17.31
C SER A 454 -33.42 2.65 16.67
N GLN A 455 -33.83 1.63 17.43
CA GLN A 455 -34.23 0.33 16.90
C GLN A 455 -35.45 0.43 16.00
N ASP A 456 -36.45 1.22 16.40
CA ASP A 456 -37.65 1.43 15.60
C ASP A 456 -37.35 2.19 14.30
N LEU A 457 -36.46 3.19 14.33
CA LEU A 457 -35.97 3.87 13.11
C LEU A 457 -35.31 2.89 12.15
N VAL A 458 -34.38 2.07 12.63
CA VAL A 458 -33.72 1.09 11.77
C VAL A 458 -34.71 0.05 11.23
N ARG A 459 -35.65 -0.43 12.05
CA ARG A 459 -36.70 -1.37 11.62
C ARG A 459 -37.55 -0.79 10.47
N VAL A 460 -37.97 0.46 10.58
CA VAL A 460 -38.72 1.17 9.55
C VAL A 460 -37.88 1.28 8.28
N ALA A 461 -36.63 1.75 8.39
CA ALA A 461 -35.73 1.87 7.26
C ALA A 461 -35.48 0.53 6.54
N MET A 462 -35.26 -0.56 7.31
CA MET A 462 -35.08 -1.92 6.74
C MET A 462 -36.28 -2.35 5.90
N THR A 463 -37.50 -2.04 6.37
CA THR A 463 -38.74 -2.41 5.67
C THR A 463 -38.99 -1.50 4.46
N GLU A 464 -38.93 -0.19 4.65
CA GLU A 464 -39.24 0.81 3.62
C GLU A 464 -38.23 0.83 2.46
N LEU A 465 -36.95 0.64 2.80
CA LEU A 465 -35.85 0.66 1.80
C LEU A 465 -35.46 -0.75 1.33
N ASN A 466 -36.13 -1.81 1.80
CA ASN A 466 -35.82 -3.21 1.50
C ASN A 466 -34.33 -3.55 1.69
N LEU A 467 -33.74 -3.14 2.81
CA LEU A 467 -32.32 -3.26 3.06
C LEU A 467 -31.93 -4.69 3.48
N SER A 468 -30.75 -5.12 3.07
CA SER A 468 -30.18 -6.41 3.45
C SER A 468 -29.65 -6.42 4.91
N ALA A 469 -29.44 -7.61 5.49
CA ALA A 469 -28.79 -7.75 6.79
C ALA A 469 -27.38 -7.10 6.82
N ARG A 470 -26.68 -7.09 5.70
CA ARG A 470 -25.39 -6.41 5.58
C ARG A 470 -25.55 -4.89 5.65
N ALA A 471 -26.60 -4.33 5.05
CA ALA A 471 -26.91 -2.89 5.14
C ALA A 471 -27.20 -2.49 6.59
N TYR A 472 -27.88 -3.35 7.36
CA TYR A 472 -28.09 -3.17 8.79
C TYR A 472 -26.76 -3.00 9.54
N ASP A 473 -25.81 -3.92 9.36
CA ASP A 473 -24.50 -3.84 10.00
C ASP A 473 -23.74 -2.56 9.60
N ARG A 474 -23.88 -2.11 8.34
CA ARG A 474 -23.27 -0.87 7.84
C ARG A 474 -23.88 0.36 8.52
N ILE A 475 -25.20 0.43 8.60
CA ILE A 475 -25.87 1.52 9.31
C ILE A 475 -25.37 1.63 10.75
N LEU A 476 -25.25 0.51 11.48
CA LEU A 476 -24.74 0.52 12.84
C LEU A 476 -23.29 1.04 12.94
N LYS A 477 -22.40 0.60 12.04
CA LYS A 477 -21.01 1.05 11.99
C LYS A 477 -20.91 2.56 11.70
N VAL A 478 -21.70 3.06 10.75
CA VAL A 478 -21.74 4.46 10.38
C VAL A 478 -22.34 5.29 11.52
N SER A 479 -23.44 4.85 12.14
CA SER A 479 -24.03 5.52 13.32
C SER A 479 -23.04 5.64 14.47
N ARG A 480 -22.24 4.57 14.74
CA ARG A 480 -21.19 4.64 15.76
C ARG A 480 -20.11 5.66 15.41
N THR A 481 -19.77 5.79 14.13
CA THR A 481 -18.78 6.77 13.67
C THR A 481 -19.29 8.20 13.81
N ILE A 482 -20.56 8.44 13.50
CA ILE A 482 -21.21 9.75 13.68
C ILE A 482 -21.22 10.12 15.17
N ALA A 483 -21.61 9.20 16.04
CA ALA A 483 -21.58 9.40 17.48
C ALA A 483 -20.15 9.65 18.01
N ASP A 484 -19.10 9.01 17.45
CA ASP A 484 -17.71 9.28 17.81
C ASP A 484 -17.26 10.68 17.37
N LEU A 485 -17.73 11.17 16.21
CA LEU A 485 -17.46 12.54 15.74
C LEU A 485 -18.11 13.59 16.65
N ASP A 486 -19.29 13.30 17.16
CA ASP A 486 -20.04 14.16 18.09
C ASP A 486 -19.56 14.00 19.55
N GLY A 487 -18.60 13.09 19.82
CA GLY A 487 -18.08 12.81 21.16
C GLY A 487 -19.08 12.10 22.07
N ALA A 488 -20.15 11.51 21.50
CA ALA A 488 -21.19 10.84 22.25
C ALA A 488 -20.80 9.43 22.68
N GLU A 489 -21.07 9.06 23.92
CA GLU A 489 -20.79 7.72 24.45
C GLU A 489 -21.72 6.68 23.83
N ASN A 490 -23.00 7.00 23.65
CA ASN A 490 -24.03 6.13 23.10
C ASN A 490 -24.47 6.59 21.71
N ILE A 491 -25.00 5.67 20.92
CA ILE A 491 -25.65 5.99 19.65
C ILE A 491 -27.05 6.53 19.97
N ALA A 492 -27.38 7.71 19.44
CA ALA A 492 -28.68 8.35 19.58
C ALA A 492 -29.46 8.31 18.24
N PRO A 493 -30.78 8.56 18.27
CA PRO A 493 -31.63 8.50 17.06
C PRO A 493 -31.19 9.42 15.92
N GLU A 494 -30.61 10.59 16.21
CA GLU A 494 -30.04 11.49 15.19
C GLU A 494 -28.87 10.87 14.44
N HIS A 495 -27.98 10.13 15.12
CA HIS A 495 -26.86 9.45 14.50
C HIS A 495 -27.33 8.34 13.56
N VAL A 496 -28.39 7.63 13.95
CA VAL A 496 -29.01 6.57 13.14
C VAL A 496 -29.72 7.18 11.92
N SER A 497 -30.45 8.29 12.11
CA SER A 497 -31.11 9.01 11.02
C SER A 497 -30.11 9.47 9.94
N GLU A 498 -28.98 10.08 10.36
CA GLU A 498 -27.92 10.50 9.44
C GLU A 498 -27.34 9.29 8.69
N ALA A 499 -27.06 8.17 9.39
CA ALA A 499 -26.54 6.97 8.77
C ALA A 499 -27.49 6.33 7.76
N ILE A 500 -28.82 6.34 8.01
CA ILE A 500 -29.83 5.85 7.10
C ILE A 500 -29.87 6.70 5.81
N GLN A 501 -29.71 8.02 5.91
CA GLN A 501 -29.70 8.90 4.74
C GLN A 501 -28.60 8.52 3.74
N TYR A 502 -27.46 8.02 4.20
CA TYR A 502 -26.38 7.53 3.34
C TYR A 502 -26.69 6.19 2.65
N ARG A 503 -27.87 5.59 2.90
CA ARG A 503 -28.32 4.35 2.25
C ARG A 503 -29.63 4.52 1.47
N THR A 504 -30.17 5.70 1.35
CA THR A 504 -31.45 5.96 0.63
C THR A 504 -31.38 5.59 -0.84
N PHE A 505 -30.20 5.65 -1.46
CA PHE A 505 -29.99 5.27 -2.84
C PHE A 505 -30.11 3.77 -3.10
N ASP A 506 -30.06 2.90 -2.10
CA ASP A 506 -30.23 1.46 -2.28
C ASP A 506 -31.60 1.13 -2.90
N ARG A 507 -32.65 1.91 -2.57
CA ARG A 507 -33.97 1.77 -3.15
C ARG A 507 -34.10 2.33 -4.58
N THR A 508 -33.52 3.50 -4.85
CA THR A 508 -33.79 4.26 -6.09
C THR A 508 -32.85 3.94 -7.24
N LEU A 509 -31.67 3.42 -6.92
CA LEU A 509 -30.65 3.13 -7.92
C LEU A 509 -30.65 1.68 -8.41
N TRP A 510 -31.14 0.73 -7.59
CA TRP A 510 -30.90 -0.69 -7.81
C TRP A 510 -32.18 -1.52 -7.97
N VAL A 511 -33.36 -0.93 -7.84
CA VAL A 511 -34.68 -1.58 -8.08
C VAL A 511 -35.22 -1.28 -9.47
#